data_78321cba45d34404ebbf014cbfc3c2a7
#
_entry.id   78321cba45d34404ebbf014cbfc3c2a7
#
_cell.length_a   1.000
_cell.length_b   1.000
_cell.length_c   1.000
_cell.angle_alpha   90.00
_cell.angle_beta   90.00
_cell.angle_gamma   90.00
#
_symmetry.space_group_name_H-M   'P 1'
#
loop_
_entity.id
_entity.type
_entity.pdbx_description
1 polymer ?
#
loop_
_entity_poly.entity_id
_entity_poly.type
_entity_poly.pdbx_seq_one_letter_code
_entity_poly.pdbx_strand_id
1 'polypeptide(L)'
;MHLLRGVVQHYDWGDQQFIPEFLSTEADARPWAELWFGTHRGGPSLVKNATGSQPLEQLIGDLSFLVKIIAANKPLSLQTHPTDEQAASGFQQENEIGISLDAPQRIYRDASAKPELLIALTSFDAICGFRSIEESLELCKRFGWAQLAEHLENDGLAECVRWALTTGPHQLPAQMPAWAGRLASMYPGNGGVLVALLMHHVRLSPGQALFLGAGNAHAYLSGSGVEVMSSSDNVVRAAFTKKYVSVDEFLAVARFEAIPSPVVDATEVTPGRFTYPVSTSRFGIERIEVVEETTVKATHQAEILVCTAGDATSIRRGQACVLRNNESVQLTGTATVFRTWGTH
;
A
#
# COMPACT_ATOMS: atom_id res chain seq x y z
N MET A 1 -23.94 -10.79 9.80
CA MET A 1 -22.77 -9.97 10.13
C MET A 1 -21.94 -10.63 11.21
N HIS A 2 -20.62 -10.73 11.02
CA HIS A 2 -19.70 -11.34 11.98
C HIS A 2 -18.54 -10.38 12.26
N LEU A 3 -18.32 -10.03 13.53
CA LEU A 3 -17.19 -9.18 13.94
C LEU A 3 -15.87 -9.92 13.72
N LEU A 4 -14.89 -9.19 13.18
CA LEU A 4 -13.55 -9.68 12.91
C LEU A 4 -12.57 -9.19 13.98
N ARG A 5 -11.63 -10.06 14.32
CA ARG A 5 -10.39 -9.69 15.00
C ARG A 5 -9.28 -9.72 13.96
N GLY A 6 -8.74 -8.56 13.63
CA GLY A 6 -7.58 -8.43 12.74
C GLY A 6 -6.28 -8.90 13.39
N VAL A 7 -5.24 -9.02 12.59
CA VAL A 7 -3.89 -9.41 13.01
C VAL A 7 -2.92 -8.24 12.83
N VAL A 8 -2.22 -7.86 13.89
CA VAL A 8 -1.23 -6.79 13.87
C VAL A 8 0.12 -7.31 13.38
N GLN A 9 0.75 -6.54 12.50
CA GLN A 9 2.11 -6.77 12.02
C GLN A 9 3.05 -5.70 12.62
N HIS A 10 4.19 -6.16 13.19
CA HIS A 10 5.15 -5.33 13.90
C HIS A 10 6.43 -5.12 13.08
N TYR A 11 6.32 -4.38 11.96
CA TYR A 11 7.50 -4.02 11.16
C TYR A 11 8.20 -2.78 11.73
N ASP A 12 9.52 -2.69 11.58
CA ASP A 12 10.38 -1.62 12.14
C ASP A 12 9.99 -0.19 11.70
N TRP A 13 9.27 -0.05 10.60
CA TRP A 13 8.81 1.23 10.08
C TRP A 13 7.46 1.70 10.66
N GLY A 14 6.80 0.84 11.43
CA GLY A 14 5.47 1.12 11.99
C GLY A 14 5.45 2.28 13.00
N ASP A 15 4.29 2.91 13.11
CA ASP A 15 3.98 3.87 14.16
C ASP A 15 3.70 3.15 15.48
N GLN A 16 3.91 3.82 16.62
CA GLN A 16 3.71 3.22 17.94
C GLN A 16 2.37 3.60 18.58
N GLN A 17 1.66 4.57 18.04
CA GLN A 17 0.47 5.14 18.66
C GLN A 17 -0.81 4.91 17.83
N PHE A 18 -0.76 5.11 16.53
CA PHE A 18 -1.95 5.17 15.68
C PHE A 18 -2.83 3.92 15.77
N ILE A 19 -2.26 2.72 15.54
CA ILE A 19 -3.04 1.47 15.57
C ILE A 19 -3.50 1.11 17.00
N PRO A 20 -2.68 1.24 18.07
CA PRO A 20 -3.17 1.12 19.45
C PRO A 20 -4.34 2.05 19.76
N GLU A 21 -4.25 3.34 19.43
CA GLU A 21 -5.33 4.31 19.62
C GLU A 21 -6.56 3.98 18.75
N PHE A 22 -6.34 3.52 17.50
CA PHE A 22 -7.38 3.07 16.61
C PHE A 22 -8.19 1.92 17.19
N LEU A 23 -7.53 0.97 17.85
CA LEU A 23 -8.12 -0.18 18.50
C LEU A 23 -8.58 0.09 19.94
N SER A 24 -8.38 1.31 20.47
CA SER A 24 -8.63 1.66 21.87
C SER A 24 -7.94 0.68 22.85
N THR A 25 -6.67 0.37 22.57
CA THR A 25 -5.81 -0.50 23.40
C THR A 25 -4.53 0.22 23.81
N GLU A 26 -3.90 -0.27 24.86
CA GLU A 26 -2.60 0.29 25.30
C GLU A 26 -1.51 -0.05 24.30
N ALA A 27 -0.62 0.93 24.03
CA ALA A 27 0.58 0.74 23.24
C ALA A 27 1.62 -0.03 24.06
N ASP A 28 2.28 -1.00 23.42
CA ASP A 28 3.29 -1.86 24.08
C ASP A 28 4.74 -1.50 23.68
N ALA A 29 4.97 -0.27 23.25
CA ALA A 29 6.25 0.28 22.78
C ALA A 29 6.83 -0.38 21.50
N ARG A 30 6.25 -1.43 20.98
CA ARG A 30 6.62 -1.98 19.67
C ARG A 30 6.05 -1.11 18.54
N PRO A 31 6.67 -1.10 17.35
CA PRO A 31 6.02 -0.56 16.17
C PRO A 31 4.77 -1.38 15.82
N TRP A 32 3.64 -0.72 15.56
CA TRP A 32 2.41 -1.33 15.04
C TRP A 32 2.20 -0.83 13.62
N ALA A 33 2.76 -1.58 12.68
CA ALA A 33 2.88 -1.14 11.30
C ALA A 33 1.60 -1.32 10.49
N GLU A 34 0.97 -2.48 10.63
CA GLU A 34 -0.23 -2.83 9.89
C GLU A 34 -1.20 -3.62 10.78
N LEU A 35 -2.50 -3.45 10.52
CA LEU A 35 -3.59 -4.28 11.07
C LEU A 35 -4.33 -4.91 9.90
N TRP A 36 -4.28 -6.22 9.78
CA TRP A 36 -4.79 -6.97 8.64
C TRP A 36 -6.20 -7.51 8.88
N PHE A 37 -7.06 -7.38 7.86
CA PHE A 37 -8.39 -7.98 7.80
C PHE A 37 -8.53 -8.76 6.50
N GLY A 38 -8.63 -10.09 6.60
CA GLY A 38 -8.73 -11.00 5.45
C GLY A 38 -8.35 -12.42 5.82
N THR A 39 -8.14 -13.25 4.80
CA THR A 39 -7.79 -14.67 4.94
C THR A 39 -6.33 -14.94 4.60
N HIS A 40 -5.52 -13.88 4.43
CA HIS A 40 -4.12 -14.01 4.04
C HIS A 40 -3.34 -14.88 5.03
N ARG A 41 -2.59 -15.89 4.51
CA ARG A 41 -1.84 -16.89 5.30
C ARG A 41 -0.87 -16.31 6.33
N GLY A 42 -0.31 -15.13 6.06
CA GLY A 42 0.60 -14.41 6.96
C GLY A 42 -0.06 -13.79 8.18
N GLY A 43 -1.41 -13.80 8.26
CA GLY A 43 -2.19 -13.21 9.35
C GLY A 43 -3.70 -13.30 9.11
N PRO A 44 -4.29 -14.52 9.13
CA PRO A 44 -5.72 -14.66 8.91
C PRO A 44 -6.52 -14.07 10.06
N SER A 45 -7.55 -13.29 9.73
CA SER A 45 -8.49 -12.74 10.72
C SER A 45 -9.27 -13.84 11.42
N LEU A 46 -9.67 -13.57 12.66
CA LEU A 46 -10.52 -14.45 13.44
C LEU A 46 -11.94 -13.89 13.51
N VAL A 47 -12.92 -14.78 13.40
CA VAL A 47 -14.33 -14.49 13.64
C VAL A 47 -14.71 -14.98 15.02
N LYS A 48 -15.34 -14.12 15.83
CA LYS A 48 -15.94 -14.52 17.11
C LYS A 48 -17.25 -15.26 16.86
N ASN A 49 -17.42 -16.39 17.51
CA ASN A 49 -18.67 -17.14 17.56
C ASN A 49 -19.03 -17.51 19.02
N ALA A 50 -20.17 -18.16 19.23
CA ALA A 50 -20.66 -18.52 20.57
C ALA A 50 -19.72 -19.46 21.35
N THR A 51 -18.90 -20.24 20.65
CA THR A 51 -18.00 -21.25 21.22
C THR A 51 -16.53 -20.82 21.28
N GLY A 52 -16.20 -19.61 20.79
CA GLY A 52 -14.83 -19.10 20.78
C GLY A 52 -14.51 -18.26 19.56
N SER A 53 -13.37 -18.50 18.94
CA SER A 53 -12.96 -17.83 17.69
C SER A 53 -12.49 -18.87 16.69
N GLN A 54 -12.79 -18.64 15.41
CA GLN A 54 -12.32 -19.48 14.30
C GLN A 54 -11.68 -18.62 13.20
N PRO A 55 -10.74 -19.14 12.40
CA PRO A 55 -10.23 -18.44 11.23
C PRO A 55 -11.34 -18.03 10.27
N LEU A 56 -11.23 -16.83 9.70
CA LEU A 56 -12.22 -16.28 8.77
C LEU A 56 -12.42 -17.18 7.55
N GLU A 57 -11.35 -17.79 7.04
CA GLU A 57 -11.38 -18.70 5.90
C GLU A 57 -12.32 -19.89 6.08
N GLN A 58 -12.52 -20.37 7.31
CA GLN A 58 -13.44 -21.46 7.60
C GLN A 58 -14.91 -21.05 7.46
N LEU A 59 -15.19 -19.74 7.54
CA LEU A 59 -16.55 -19.22 7.40
C LEU A 59 -16.90 -18.86 5.94
N ILE A 60 -15.94 -18.33 5.17
CA ILE A 60 -16.20 -17.73 3.86
C ILE A 60 -15.30 -18.25 2.73
N GLY A 61 -14.31 -19.13 3.02
CA GLY A 61 -13.25 -19.48 2.08
C GLY A 61 -12.20 -18.38 1.96
N ASP A 62 -11.27 -18.55 1.02
CA ASP A 62 -10.21 -17.58 0.75
C ASP A 62 -10.76 -16.32 0.06
N LEU A 63 -10.22 -15.17 0.46
CA LEU A 63 -10.47 -13.89 -0.18
C LEU A 63 -9.36 -13.56 -1.18
N SER A 64 -9.75 -13.04 -2.34
CA SER A 64 -8.82 -12.54 -3.36
C SER A 64 -8.17 -11.20 -2.99
N PHE A 65 -8.58 -10.59 -1.89
CA PHE A 65 -8.13 -9.29 -1.43
C PHE A 65 -7.78 -9.29 0.07
N LEU A 66 -7.00 -8.31 0.47
CA LEU A 66 -6.63 -8.02 1.85
C LEU A 66 -6.91 -6.55 2.14
N VAL A 67 -7.52 -6.26 3.29
CA VAL A 67 -7.69 -4.91 3.81
C VAL A 67 -6.75 -4.70 4.98
N LYS A 68 -6.08 -3.55 5.01
CA LYS A 68 -5.17 -3.19 6.09
C LYS A 68 -5.47 -1.79 6.60
N ILE A 69 -5.23 -1.58 7.88
CA ILE A 69 -4.91 -0.26 8.41
C ILE A 69 -3.40 -0.19 8.46
N ILE A 70 -2.81 0.74 7.72
CA ILE A 70 -1.37 0.96 7.70
C ILE A 70 -1.02 2.21 8.50
N ALA A 71 0.08 2.16 9.24
CA ALA A 71 0.58 3.29 10.02
C ALA A 71 2.11 3.37 9.90
N ALA A 72 2.59 4.25 9.03
CA ALA A 72 4.00 4.43 8.73
C ALA A 72 4.58 5.62 9.50
N ASN A 73 5.58 5.36 10.34
CA ASN A 73 6.41 6.37 11.02
C ASN A 73 7.78 6.56 10.34
N LYS A 74 8.20 5.58 9.56
CA LYS A 74 9.44 5.60 8.76
C LYS A 74 9.14 5.17 7.34
N PRO A 75 9.98 5.54 6.38
CA PRO A 75 9.83 5.11 5.00
C PRO A 75 9.81 3.59 4.84
N LEU A 76 8.87 3.10 4.04
CA LEU A 76 8.88 1.74 3.51
C LEU A 76 9.90 1.65 2.36
N SER A 77 10.19 0.42 1.92
CA SER A 77 11.09 0.22 0.78
C SER A 77 10.61 0.93 -0.48
N LEU A 78 11.53 1.44 -1.27
CA LEU A 78 11.28 1.75 -2.67
C LEU A 78 11.07 0.43 -3.40
N GLN A 79 9.91 0.25 -4.02
CA GLN A 79 9.47 -1.03 -4.57
C GLN A 79 8.52 -0.86 -5.76
N THR A 80 8.29 -1.95 -6.46
CA THR A 80 7.26 -2.08 -7.50
C THR A 80 6.62 -3.48 -7.43
N HIS A 81 5.49 -3.65 -8.13
CA HIS A 81 4.78 -4.93 -8.22
C HIS A 81 4.68 -5.39 -9.67
N PRO A 82 4.80 -6.71 -9.93
CA PRO A 82 4.74 -7.26 -11.29
C PRO A 82 3.32 -7.23 -11.86
N THR A 83 3.21 -7.37 -13.19
CA THR A 83 1.96 -7.78 -13.86
C THR A 83 1.67 -9.25 -13.57
N ASP A 84 0.48 -9.75 -13.96
CA ASP A 84 0.15 -11.17 -13.82
C ASP A 84 1.11 -12.05 -14.63
N GLU A 85 1.48 -11.64 -15.84
CA GLU A 85 2.42 -12.39 -16.68
C GLU A 85 3.82 -12.44 -16.07
N GLN A 86 4.32 -11.30 -15.58
CA GLN A 86 5.62 -11.22 -14.91
C GLN A 86 5.62 -12.05 -13.62
N ALA A 87 4.54 -11.98 -12.82
CA ALA A 87 4.40 -12.74 -11.59
C ALA A 87 4.39 -14.25 -11.86
N ALA A 88 3.61 -14.71 -12.83
CA ALA A 88 3.53 -16.13 -13.21
C ALA A 88 4.87 -16.66 -13.73
N SER A 89 5.53 -15.91 -14.62
CA SER A 89 6.85 -16.28 -15.16
C SER A 89 7.92 -16.32 -14.07
N GLY A 90 8.02 -15.27 -13.24
CA GLY A 90 8.99 -15.19 -12.17
C GLY A 90 8.76 -16.26 -11.08
N PHE A 91 7.51 -16.54 -10.72
CA PHE A 91 7.17 -17.62 -9.80
C PHE A 91 7.60 -18.99 -10.31
N GLN A 92 7.36 -19.28 -11.61
CA GLN A 92 7.80 -20.51 -12.24
C GLN A 92 9.31 -20.62 -12.24
N GLN A 93 10.03 -19.57 -12.69
CA GLN A 93 11.50 -19.55 -12.76
C GLN A 93 12.14 -19.78 -11.39
N GLU A 94 11.68 -19.08 -10.34
CA GLU A 94 12.21 -19.25 -9.00
C GLU A 94 11.92 -20.66 -8.41
N ASN A 95 10.81 -21.31 -8.80
CA ASN A 95 10.52 -22.70 -8.47
C ASN A 95 11.47 -23.67 -9.19
N GLU A 96 11.73 -23.46 -10.49
CA GLU A 96 12.61 -24.31 -11.30
C GLU A 96 14.07 -24.30 -10.80
N ILE A 97 14.55 -23.14 -10.36
CA ILE A 97 15.89 -23.00 -9.77
C ILE A 97 15.93 -23.34 -8.27
N GLY A 98 14.81 -23.76 -7.68
CA GLY A 98 14.73 -24.30 -6.34
C GLY A 98 14.79 -23.27 -5.20
N ILE A 99 14.44 -22.01 -5.44
CA ILE A 99 14.35 -21.00 -4.36
C ILE A 99 13.09 -21.27 -3.54
N SER A 100 13.25 -21.60 -2.25
CA SER A 100 12.11 -21.83 -1.35
C SER A 100 11.21 -20.60 -1.25
N LEU A 101 9.91 -20.82 -1.09
CA LEU A 101 8.91 -19.73 -0.90
C LEU A 101 9.24 -18.85 0.30
N ASP A 102 9.85 -19.40 1.35
CA ASP A 102 10.21 -18.67 2.57
C ASP A 102 11.63 -18.10 2.55
N ALA A 103 12.39 -18.32 1.46
CA ALA A 103 13.75 -17.81 1.35
C ALA A 103 13.78 -16.29 1.34
N PRO A 104 14.72 -15.63 2.04
CA PRO A 104 14.82 -14.18 2.09
C PRO A 104 14.99 -13.51 0.71
N GLN A 105 15.64 -14.20 -0.23
CA GLN A 105 15.86 -13.75 -1.61
C GLN A 105 14.68 -14.04 -2.56
N ARG A 106 13.64 -14.77 -2.12
CA ARG A 106 12.46 -15.06 -2.93
C ARG A 106 11.69 -13.78 -3.22
N ILE A 107 11.52 -13.43 -4.49
CA ILE A 107 10.79 -12.25 -4.96
C ILE A 107 9.34 -12.62 -5.27
N TYR A 108 9.15 -13.66 -6.08
CA TYR A 108 7.84 -14.11 -6.55
C TYR A 108 7.28 -15.22 -5.65
N ARG A 109 6.36 -14.86 -4.75
CA ARG A 109 5.77 -15.76 -3.76
C ARG A 109 4.47 -16.41 -4.22
N ASP A 110 3.90 -15.84 -5.28
CA ASP A 110 2.69 -16.33 -5.96
C ASP A 110 2.70 -15.86 -7.43
N ALA A 111 1.74 -16.35 -8.22
CA ALA A 111 1.65 -16.07 -9.66
C ALA A 111 0.72 -14.88 -9.99
N SER A 112 0.49 -13.96 -9.05
CA SER A 112 -0.52 -12.90 -9.21
C SER A 112 0.10 -11.51 -9.16
N ALA A 113 -0.47 -10.59 -9.94
CA ALA A 113 -0.23 -9.16 -9.77
C ALA A 113 -0.71 -8.68 -8.40
N LYS A 114 -0.16 -7.54 -7.96
CA LYS A 114 -0.47 -6.94 -6.67
C LYS A 114 -0.87 -5.46 -6.81
N PRO A 115 -2.02 -5.16 -7.45
CA PRO A 115 -2.55 -3.81 -7.39
C PRO A 115 -2.93 -3.46 -5.95
N GLU A 116 -2.67 -2.21 -5.56
CA GLU A 116 -2.94 -1.66 -4.24
C GLU A 116 -3.64 -0.31 -4.36
N LEU A 117 -4.52 0.01 -3.42
CA LEU A 117 -5.10 1.32 -3.23
C LEU A 117 -4.95 1.72 -1.77
N LEU A 118 -4.23 2.80 -1.53
CA LEU A 118 -4.13 3.43 -0.21
C LEU A 118 -5.07 4.64 -0.16
N ILE A 119 -5.90 4.72 0.87
CA ILE A 119 -6.76 5.87 1.17
C ILE A 119 -6.28 6.48 2.48
N ALA A 120 -5.87 7.74 2.45
CA ALA A 120 -5.30 8.43 3.61
C ALA A 120 -6.35 8.63 4.72
N LEU A 121 -6.00 8.28 5.96
CA LEU A 121 -6.75 8.61 7.18
C LEU A 121 -6.17 9.82 7.90
N THR A 122 -4.87 10.05 7.72
CA THR A 122 -4.15 11.24 8.20
C THR A 122 -3.49 11.94 7.02
N SER A 123 -2.77 13.05 7.23
CA SER A 123 -1.84 13.52 6.20
C SER A 123 -0.86 12.39 5.89
N PHE A 124 -0.71 12.04 4.61
CA PHE A 124 0.07 10.88 4.17
C PHE A 124 1.07 11.29 3.09
N ASP A 125 2.36 11.07 3.35
CA ASP A 125 3.45 11.36 2.42
C ASP A 125 3.89 10.08 1.71
N ALA A 126 4.02 10.14 0.37
CA ALA A 126 4.50 9.04 -0.46
C ALA A 126 5.31 9.58 -1.65
N ILE A 127 6.09 8.70 -2.27
CA ILE A 127 6.60 8.89 -3.62
C ILE A 127 5.99 7.81 -4.52
N CYS A 128 5.57 8.19 -5.75
CA CYS A 128 4.90 7.25 -6.64
C CYS A 128 5.03 7.66 -8.11
N GLY A 129 5.55 6.72 -8.90
CA GLY A 129 5.74 6.90 -10.34
C GLY A 129 6.77 7.96 -10.72
N PHE A 130 7.30 7.84 -11.90
CA PHE A 130 8.31 8.77 -12.41
C PHE A 130 7.66 10.00 -13.04
N ARG A 131 8.36 11.15 -12.91
CA ARG A 131 8.08 12.35 -13.70
C ARG A 131 8.58 12.18 -15.13
N SER A 132 8.14 13.09 -16.00
CA SER A 132 8.76 13.19 -17.32
C SER A 132 10.26 13.58 -17.20
N ILE A 133 11.02 13.26 -18.24
CA ILE A 133 12.44 13.66 -18.30
C ILE A 133 12.55 15.19 -18.23
N GLU A 134 11.68 15.91 -18.92
CA GLU A 134 11.64 17.37 -18.95
C GLU A 134 11.40 17.95 -17.54
N GLU A 135 10.38 17.48 -16.83
CA GLU A 135 10.10 17.90 -15.44
C GLU A 135 11.26 17.58 -14.49
N SER A 136 11.89 16.42 -14.68
CA SER A 136 13.03 15.99 -13.88
C SER A 136 14.26 16.86 -14.12
N LEU A 137 14.54 17.24 -15.38
CA LEU A 137 15.63 18.15 -15.74
C LEU A 137 15.39 19.57 -15.22
N GLU A 138 14.16 20.07 -15.24
CA GLU A 138 13.81 21.36 -14.62
C GLU A 138 14.12 21.36 -13.11
N LEU A 139 13.81 20.27 -12.41
CA LEU A 139 14.15 20.12 -10.99
C LEU A 139 15.66 20.03 -10.79
N CYS A 140 16.38 19.27 -11.62
CA CYS A 140 17.83 19.18 -11.58
C CYS A 140 18.48 20.56 -11.74
N LYS A 141 18.01 21.36 -12.70
CA LYS A 141 18.47 22.74 -12.91
C LYS A 141 18.17 23.63 -11.71
N ARG A 142 16.93 23.55 -11.18
CA ARG A 142 16.47 24.36 -10.03
C ARG A 142 17.29 24.12 -8.78
N PHE A 143 17.66 22.87 -8.51
CA PHE A 143 18.36 22.47 -7.28
C PHE A 143 19.88 22.21 -7.49
N GLY A 144 20.38 22.38 -8.71
CA GLY A 144 21.81 22.18 -9.02
C GLY A 144 22.23 20.70 -8.99
N TRP A 145 21.37 19.75 -9.39
CA TRP A 145 21.68 18.31 -9.43
C TRP A 145 22.38 17.94 -10.74
N ALA A 146 23.59 18.47 -10.96
CA ALA A 146 24.28 18.38 -12.24
C ALA A 146 24.54 16.93 -12.69
N GLN A 147 25.03 16.06 -11.78
CA GLN A 147 25.33 14.67 -12.09
C GLN A 147 24.08 13.87 -12.47
N LEU A 148 22.97 14.10 -11.75
CA LEU A 148 21.70 13.45 -12.05
C LEU A 148 21.14 13.91 -13.41
N ALA A 149 21.28 15.22 -13.73
CA ALA A 149 20.90 15.76 -15.03
C ALA A 149 21.70 15.15 -16.16
N GLU A 150 23.05 15.05 -16.01
CA GLU A 150 23.92 14.47 -16.99
C GLU A 150 23.53 13.02 -17.36
N HIS A 151 23.33 12.17 -16.38
CA HIS A 151 22.87 10.79 -16.62
C HIS A 151 21.47 10.74 -17.26
N LEU A 152 20.55 11.61 -16.81
CA LEU A 152 19.21 11.65 -17.37
C LEU A 152 19.17 12.08 -18.83
N GLU A 153 20.00 13.08 -19.20
CA GLU A 153 20.12 13.58 -20.59
C GLU A 153 20.81 12.58 -21.52
N ASN A 154 21.91 11.94 -21.06
CA ASN A 154 22.74 11.08 -21.90
C ASN A 154 22.17 9.65 -22.02
N ASP A 155 21.64 9.10 -20.93
CA ASP A 155 21.32 7.67 -20.79
C ASP A 155 19.82 7.40 -20.74
N GLY A 156 19.00 8.44 -20.47
CA GLY A 156 17.58 8.33 -20.25
C GLY A 156 17.22 7.82 -18.85
N LEU A 157 15.91 7.74 -18.55
CA LEU A 157 15.42 7.51 -17.20
C LEU A 157 15.80 6.13 -16.64
N ALA A 158 15.63 5.05 -17.40
CA ALA A 158 15.89 3.70 -16.92
C ALA A 158 17.38 3.48 -16.57
N GLU A 159 18.29 3.93 -17.42
CA GLU A 159 19.73 3.79 -17.18
C GLU A 159 20.22 4.76 -16.09
N CYS A 160 19.64 5.96 -15.99
CA CYS A 160 19.88 6.86 -14.86
C CYS A 160 19.49 6.20 -13.52
N VAL A 161 18.34 5.52 -13.47
CA VAL A 161 17.92 4.75 -12.29
C VAL A 161 18.85 3.57 -12.02
N ARG A 162 19.28 2.85 -13.06
CA ARG A 162 20.28 1.78 -12.93
C ARG A 162 21.58 2.31 -12.33
N TRP A 163 22.13 3.38 -12.89
CA TRP A 163 23.31 4.04 -12.36
C TRP A 163 23.14 4.40 -10.89
N ALA A 164 22.03 5.08 -10.54
CA ALA A 164 21.77 5.49 -9.17
C ALA A 164 21.72 4.31 -8.18
N LEU A 165 21.17 3.17 -8.57
CA LEU A 165 21.01 2.00 -7.70
C LEU A 165 22.22 1.08 -7.63
N THR A 166 23.09 1.06 -8.68
CA THR A 166 24.21 0.11 -8.78
C THR A 166 25.57 0.74 -8.49
N THR A 167 25.70 2.07 -8.65
CA THR A 167 26.93 2.80 -8.42
C THR A 167 26.84 3.49 -7.06
N GLY A 168 27.74 3.27 -6.17
CA GLY A 168 27.63 3.96 -4.88
C GLY A 168 28.69 3.57 -3.89
N PRO A 169 28.75 4.24 -2.74
CA PRO A 169 27.81 5.25 -2.23
C PRO A 169 27.90 6.59 -2.98
N HIS A 170 26.74 7.26 -3.16
CA HIS A 170 26.66 8.55 -3.84
C HIS A 170 26.93 9.73 -2.91
N GLN A 171 27.56 10.78 -3.43
CA GLN A 171 27.51 12.10 -2.82
C GLN A 171 26.11 12.70 -3.14
N LEU A 172 25.21 12.65 -2.17
CA LEU A 172 23.86 13.17 -2.36
C LEU A 172 23.88 14.70 -2.50
N PRO A 173 22.97 15.29 -3.29
CA PRO A 173 22.90 16.74 -3.46
C PRO A 173 22.72 17.47 -2.14
N ALA A 174 23.43 18.58 -1.95
CA ALA A 174 23.32 19.42 -0.74
C ALA A 174 21.97 20.15 -0.67
N GLN A 175 21.39 20.52 -1.80
CA GLN A 175 20.09 21.18 -1.88
C GLN A 175 19.04 20.19 -2.41
N MET A 176 18.01 19.92 -1.63
CA MET A 176 16.90 19.07 -2.00
C MET A 176 15.65 19.44 -1.19
N PRO A 177 14.45 19.03 -1.63
CA PRO A 177 13.24 19.19 -0.85
C PRO A 177 13.34 18.55 0.54
N ALA A 178 12.66 19.13 1.55
CA ALA A 178 12.77 18.69 2.94
C ALA A 178 12.46 17.18 3.14
N TRP A 179 11.50 16.63 2.40
CA TRP A 179 11.18 15.21 2.44
C TRP A 179 12.35 14.33 1.96
N ALA A 180 13.02 14.73 0.88
CA ALA A 180 14.18 14.02 0.35
C ALA A 180 15.39 14.17 1.28
N GLY A 181 15.57 15.35 1.93
CA GLY A 181 16.58 15.55 2.96
C GLY A 181 16.39 14.62 4.16
N ARG A 182 15.14 14.35 4.58
CA ARG A 182 14.86 13.33 5.61
C ARG A 182 15.25 11.93 5.15
N LEU A 183 14.91 11.54 3.91
CA LEU A 183 15.36 10.26 3.34
C LEU A 183 16.89 10.15 3.32
N ALA A 184 17.59 11.19 2.83
CA ALA A 184 19.05 11.23 2.77
C ALA A 184 19.70 11.08 4.17
N SER A 185 19.09 11.66 5.19
CA SER A 185 19.56 11.52 6.58
C SER A 185 19.37 10.11 7.13
N MET A 186 18.29 9.42 6.74
CA MET A 186 18.01 8.04 7.16
C MET A 186 18.81 7.01 6.37
N TYR A 187 19.12 7.33 5.09
CA TYR A 187 19.82 6.45 4.15
C TYR A 187 20.99 7.17 3.49
N PRO A 188 22.05 7.53 4.27
CA PRO A 188 23.17 8.31 3.73
C PRO A 188 23.89 7.58 2.61
N GLY A 189 24.12 8.26 1.48
CA GLY A 189 24.77 7.71 0.31
C GLY A 189 23.95 6.69 -0.50
N ASN A 190 22.71 6.43 -0.11
CA ASN A 190 21.87 5.45 -0.81
C ASN A 190 21.32 6.03 -2.13
N GLY A 191 21.60 5.35 -3.25
CA GLY A 191 21.14 5.75 -4.58
C GLY A 191 19.61 5.82 -4.75
N GLY A 192 18.87 5.11 -3.92
CA GLY A 192 17.40 5.22 -3.88
C GLY A 192 16.92 6.66 -3.60
N VAL A 193 17.73 7.49 -2.93
CA VAL A 193 17.41 8.92 -2.74
C VAL A 193 17.43 9.66 -4.07
N LEU A 194 18.41 9.37 -4.92
CA LEU A 194 18.48 9.95 -6.27
C LEU A 194 17.29 9.51 -7.13
N VAL A 195 16.92 8.21 -7.05
CA VAL A 195 15.73 7.70 -7.72
C VAL A 195 14.46 8.41 -7.22
N ALA A 196 14.33 8.58 -5.92
CA ALA A 196 13.19 9.28 -5.31
C ALA A 196 13.06 10.73 -5.81
N LEU A 197 14.17 11.42 -6.08
CA LEU A 197 14.16 12.78 -6.64
C LEU A 197 13.60 12.85 -8.07
N LEU A 198 13.58 11.75 -8.81
CA LEU A 198 12.96 11.62 -10.14
C LEU A 198 11.48 11.22 -10.09
N MET A 199 10.95 10.94 -8.91
CA MET A 199 9.56 10.48 -8.70
C MET A 199 8.66 11.60 -8.20
N HIS A 200 7.34 11.47 -8.41
CA HIS A 200 6.37 12.37 -7.80
C HIS A 200 6.37 12.18 -6.29
N HIS A 201 6.62 13.27 -5.56
CA HIS A 201 6.30 13.34 -4.14
C HIS A 201 4.84 13.75 -3.98
N VAL A 202 4.09 12.94 -3.28
CA VAL A 202 2.65 13.10 -3.09
C VAL A 202 2.37 13.30 -1.60
N ARG A 203 1.55 14.29 -1.30
CA ARG A 203 0.97 14.48 0.03
C ARG A 203 -0.54 14.38 -0.07
N LEU A 204 -1.09 13.30 0.47
CA LEU A 204 -2.53 13.08 0.52
C LEU A 204 -3.13 13.74 1.75
N SER A 205 -4.27 14.38 1.56
CA SER A 205 -5.20 14.74 2.64
C SER A 205 -6.09 13.56 3.01
N PRO A 206 -6.66 13.50 4.22
CA PRO A 206 -7.61 12.46 4.59
C PRO A 206 -8.74 12.32 3.55
N GLY A 207 -9.00 11.08 3.12
CA GLY A 207 -9.98 10.75 2.10
C GLY A 207 -9.46 10.73 0.67
N GLN A 208 -8.30 11.32 0.36
CA GLN A 208 -7.63 11.14 -0.93
C GLN A 208 -6.92 9.79 -0.99
N ALA A 209 -6.73 9.27 -2.18
CA ALA A 209 -6.13 7.95 -2.38
C ALA A 209 -4.93 7.98 -3.34
N LEU A 210 -4.14 6.92 -3.27
CA LEU A 210 -3.03 6.61 -4.15
C LEU A 210 -3.25 5.22 -4.73
N PHE A 211 -3.33 5.10 -6.06
CA PHE A 211 -3.44 3.81 -6.72
C PHE A 211 -2.09 3.34 -7.25
N LEU A 212 -1.73 2.12 -6.89
CA LEU A 212 -0.47 1.47 -7.22
C LEU A 212 -0.77 0.28 -8.16
N GLY A 213 -0.78 0.55 -9.44
CA GLY A 213 -0.87 -0.48 -10.47
C GLY A 213 0.45 -1.20 -10.69
N ALA A 214 0.43 -2.29 -11.45
CA ALA A 214 1.62 -3.04 -11.82
C ALA A 214 2.68 -2.14 -12.49
N GLY A 215 3.93 -2.29 -12.10
CA GLY A 215 5.07 -1.52 -12.58
C GLY A 215 5.23 -0.12 -11.95
N ASN A 216 4.27 0.40 -11.19
CA ASN A 216 4.43 1.70 -10.53
C ASN A 216 5.45 1.61 -9.40
N ALA A 217 6.61 2.24 -9.59
CA ALA A 217 7.57 2.41 -8.51
C ALA A 217 7.00 3.33 -7.43
N HIS A 218 7.11 2.95 -6.16
CA HIS A 218 6.55 3.73 -5.05
C HIS A 218 7.28 3.46 -3.72
N ALA A 219 7.10 4.37 -2.78
CA ALA A 219 7.39 4.16 -1.36
C ALA A 219 6.47 5.05 -0.51
N TYR A 220 5.91 4.50 0.55
CA TYR A 220 5.25 5.28 1.60
C TYR A 220 6.32 5.87 2.51
N LEU A 221 6.20 7.15 2.83
CA LEU A 221 7.18 7.86 3.66
C LEU A 221 6.70 8.06 5.09
N SER A 222 5.44 8.42 5.28
CA SER A 222 4.81 8.56 6.60
C SER A 222 3.30 8.76 6.48
N GLY A 223 2.58 8.44 7.54
CA GLY A 223 1.13 8.63 7.65
C GLY A 223 0.38 7.34 7.87
N SER A 224 -0.95 7.45 8.02
CA SER A 224 -1.82 6.30 8.25
C SER A 224 -2.98 6.28 7.27
N GLY A 225 -3.40 5.09 6.85
CA GLY A 225 -4.44 4.91 5.85
C GLY A 225 -5.11 3.55 5.87
N VAL A 226 -6.18 3.44 5.09
CA VAL A 226 -6.77 2.15 4.69
C VAL A 226 -6.10 1.73 3.40
N GLU A 227 -5.49 0.56 3.39
CA GLU A 227 -4.95 -0.06 2.18
C GLU A 227 -5.80 -1.27 1.80
N VAL A 228 -6.21 -1.33 0.54
CA VAL A 228 -6.78 -2.54 -0.04
C VAL A 228 -5.90 -3.02 -1.18
N MET A 229 -5.65 -4.31 -1.22
CA MET A 229 -4.78 -4.93 -2.22
C MET A 229 -5.28 -6.31 -2.61
N SER A 230 -4.83 -6.82 -3.76
CA SER A 230 -4.98 -8.26 -4.02
C SER A 230 -4.18 -9.08 -3.00
N SER A 231 -4.63 -10.30 -2.73
CA SER A 231 -3.98 -11.21 -1.77
C SER A 231 -2.69 -11.81 -2.37
N SER A 232 -1.67 -10.96 -2.63
CA SER A 232 -0.37 -11.34 -3.20
C SER A 232 0.78 -10.82 -2.33
N ASP A 233 1.88 -11.59 -2.25
CA ASP A 233 3.10 -11.26 -1.51
C ASP A 233 4.25 -10.76 -2.42
N ASN A 234 3.99 -10.58 -3.71
CA ASN A 234 4.99 -10.19 -4.70
C ASN A 234 5.47 -8.76 -4.54
N VAL A 235 6.74 -8.57 -4.21
CA VAL A 235 7.36 -7.25 -3.99
C VAL A 235 8.79 -7.24 -4.54
N VAL A 236 9.02 -6.41 -5.55
CA VAL A 236 10.35 -6.17 -6.12
C VAL A 236 10.92 -4.88 -5.53
N ARG A 237 11.97 -5.01 -4.71
CA ARG A 237 12.54 -3.90 -3.93
C ARG A 237 13.79 -3.35 -4.60
N ALA A 238 13.94 -2.02 -4.53
CA ALA A 238 15.09 -1.28 -5.07
C ALA A 238 15.95 -0.63 -3.99
N ALA A 239 15.34 -0.07 -2.93
CA ALA A 239 16.07 0.72 -1.91
C ALA A 239 15.31 0.83 -0.58
N PHE A 240 15.88 1.54 0.40
CA PHE A 240 15.30 1.89 1.72
C PHE A 240 14.91 0.66 2.55
N THR A 241 15.64 -0.43 2.43
CA THR A 241 15.34 -1.66 3.14
C THR A 241 16.59 -2.47 3.45
N LYS A 242 16.50 -3.31 4.49
CA LYS A 242 17.46 -4.37 4.80
C LYS A 242 17.08 -5.72 4.17
N LYS A 243 15.87 -5.82 3.60
CA LYS A 243 15.42 -7.02 2.89
C LYS A 243 16.15 -7.15 1.56
N TYR A 244 16.05 -8.31 0.93
CA TYR A 244 16.66 -8.57 -0.37
C TYR A 244 16.22 -7.55 -1.41
N VAL A 245 17.18 -7.05 -2.16
CA VAL A 245 17.03 -6.11 -3.28
C VAL A 245 17.58 -6.75 -4.54
N SER A 246 16.85 -6.67 -5.64
CA SER A 246 17.30 -7.01 -6.97
C SER A 246 17.08 -5.83 -7.88
N VAL A 247 18.17 -5.13 -8.22
CA VAL A 247 18.10 -3.95 -9.11
C VAL A 247 17.68 -4.36 -10.51
N ASP A 248 18.23 -5.47 -11.03
CA ASP A 248 17.89 -5.95 -12.37
C ASP A 248 16.41 -6.32 -12.48
N GLU A 249 15.87 -6.99 -11.47
CA GLU A 249 14.44 -7.33 -11.45
C GLU A 249 13.58 -6.08 -11.29
N PHE A 250 13.99 -5.12 -10.46
CA PHE A 250 13.29 -3.85 -10.34
C PHE A 250 13.23 -3.12 -11.69
N LEU A 251 14.33 -3.07 -12.42
CA LEU A 251 14.40 -2.43 -13.74
C LEU A 251 13.56 -3.17 -14.80
N ALA A 252 13.45 -4.50 -14.69
CA ALA A 252 12.62 -5.31 -15.59
C ALA A 252 11.12 -5.17 -15.33
N VAL A 253 10.72 -4.89 -14.08
CA VAL A 253 9.32 -4.80 -13.67
C VAL A 253 8.80 -3.35 -13.63
N ALA A 254 9.65 -2.38 -13.27
CA ALA A 254 9.24 -0.99 -13.15
C ALA A 254 8.90 -0.36 -14.50
N ARG A 255 7.87 0.49 -14.51
CA ARG A 255 7.50 1.32 -15.66
C ARG A 255 8.22 2.66 -15.57
N PHE A 256 8.92 3.01 -16.64
CA PHE A 256 9.71 4.24 -16.73
C PHE A 256 9.02 5.36 -17.52
N GLU A 257 7.80 5.11 -17.99
CA GLU A 257 6.98 6.18 -18.57
C GLU A 257 6.53 7.14 -17.46
N ALA A 258 6.50 8.43 -17.80
CA ALA A 258 5.90 9.43 -16.92
C ALA A 258 4.43 9.13 -16.67
N ILE A 259 4.04 9.13 -15.43
CA ILE A 259 2.62 9.02 -15.09
C ILE A 259 2.04 10.41 -14.77
N PRO A 260 0.76 10.66 -15.11
CA PRO A 260 0.05 11.82 -14.57
C PRO A 260 -0.02 11.71 -13.04
N SER A 261 -0.57 12.72 -12.37
CA SER A 261 -0.72 12.69 -10.91
C SER A 261 -1.26 11.33 -10.45
N PRO A 262 -0.58 10.63 -9.54
CA PRO A 262 -1.03 9.34 -9.01
C PRO A 262 -2.17 9.48 -7.99
N VAL A 263 -2.58 10.71 -7.64
CA VAL A 263 -3.63 10.98 -6.66
C VAL A 263 -5.00 10.67 -7.25
N VAL A 264 -5.79 9.93 -6.51
CA VAL A 264 -7.17 9.59 -6.84
C VAL A 264 -8.09 10.24 -5.81
N ASP A 265 -8.97 11.10 -6.28
CA ASP A 265 -10.02 11.70 -5.44
C ASP A 265 -11.26 10.79 -5.39
N ALA A 266 -11.91 10.77 -4.24
CA ALA A 266 -13.16 10.05 -4.07
C ALA A 266 -14.29 10.72 -4.88
N THR A 267 -15.13 9.91 -5.52
CA THR A 267 -16.33 10.37 -6.23
C THR A 267 -17.57 9.97 -5.45
N GLU A 268 -18.39 10.92 -5.10
CA GLU A 268 -19.68 10.65 -4.47
C GLU A 268 -20.66 10.08 -5.51
N VAL A 269 -21.13 8.86 -5.28
CA VAL A 269 -22.06 8.16 -6.20
C VAL A 269 -23.50 8.23 -5.74
N THR A 270 -23.73 8.32 -4.46
CA THR A 270 -25.02 8.64 -3.80
C THR A 270 -24.71 9.36 -2.50
N PRO A 271 -25.65 10.09 -1.89
CA PRO A 271 -25.41 10.83 -0.66
C PRO A 271 -24.72 9.98 0.42
N GLY A 272 -23.52 10.41 0.85
CA GLY A 272 -22.70 9.74 1.84
C GLY A 272 -21.97 8.48 1.35
N ARG A 273 -21.99 8.17 0.06
CA ARG A 273 -21.29 7.02 -0.50
C ARG A 273 -20.29 7.44 -1.58
N PHE A 274 -19.03 7.07 -1.37
CA PHE A 274 -17.92 7.51 -2.20
C PHE A 274 -17.16 6.29 -2.75
N THR A 275 -16.85 6.31 -4.03
CA THR A 275 -15.99 5.33 -4.69
C THR A 275 -14.69 5.97 -5.16
N TYR A 276 -13.71 5.14 -5.48
CA TYR A 276 -12.41 5.55 -6.00
C TYR A 276 -12.27 4.97 -7.42
N PRO A 277 -12.18 5.84 -8.46
CA PRO A 277 -12.10 5.38 -9.85
C PRO A 277 -10.71 4.83 -10.15
N VAL A 278 -10.51 3.53 -9.95
CA VAL A 278 -9.23 2.84 -10.19
C VAL A 278 -9.38 1.70 -11.19
N SER A 279 -8.32 1.49 -11.99
CA SER A 279 -8.32 0.45 -13.03
C SER A 279 -7.82 -0.87 -12.45
N THR A 280 -8.65 -1.54 -11.65
CA THR A 280 -8.38 -2.91 -11.19
C THR A 280 -9.64 -3.75 -11.24
N SER A 281 -9.46 -5.04 -11.58
CA SER A 281 -10.50 -6.07 -11.51
C SER A 281 -10.33 -6.99 -10.31
N ARG A 282 -9.49 -6.64 -9.33
CA ARG A 282 -9.15 -7.51 -8.20
C ARG A 282 -10.00 -7.25 -6.97
N PHE A 283 -10.34 -6.00 -6.76
CA PHE A 283 -11.15 -5.56 -5.61
C PHE A 283 -11.94 -4.29 -5.94
N GLY A 284 -12.99 -4.07 -5.17
CA GLY A 284 -13.69 -2.80 -5.11
C GLY A 284 -13.70 -2.26 -3.69
N ILE A 285 -13.80 -0.95 -3.55
CA ILE A 285 -13.90 -0.27 -2.26
C ILE A 285 -14.87 0.90 -2.32
N GLU A 286 -15.61 1.07 -1.25
CA GLU A 286 -16.53 2.17 -1.03
C GLU A 286 -16.27 2.77 0.36
N ARG A 287 -16.23 4.10 0.46
CA ARG A 287 -16.30 4.81 1.73
C ARG A 287 -17.74 5.24 1.99
N ILE A 288 -18.26 4.93 3.15
CA ILE A 288 -19.63 5.22 3.59
C ILE A 288 -19.55 6.17 4.77
N GLU A 289 -20.12 7.38 4.61
CA GLU A 289 -20.33 8.34 5.68
C GLU A 289 -21.74 8.09 6.25
N VAL A 290 -21.81 7.45 7.38
CA VAL A 290 -23.06 7.20 8.08
C VAL A 290 -23.49 8.48 8.81
N VAL A 291 -24.66 9.01 8.44
CA VAL A 291 -25.32 10.11 9.13
C VAL A 291 -26.74 9.64 9.42
N GLU A 292 -27.09 9.52 10.69
CA GLU A 292 -28.36 8.97 11.19
C GLU A 292 -28.47 7.46 10.93
N GLU A 293 -28.86 7.03 9.74
CA GLU A 293 -29.10 5.63 9.41
C GLU A 293 -28.69 5.27 7.99
N THR A 294 -27.99 4.15 7.83
CA THR A 294 -27.60 3.59 6.53
C THR A 294 -27.65 2.07 6.55
N THR A 295 -28.31 1.47 5.57
CA THR A 295 -28.28 0.02 5.38
C THR A 295 -27.21 -0.38 4.36
N VAL A 296 -26.36 -1.32 4.74
CA VAL A 296 -25.38 -1.95 3.85
C VAL A 296 -25.80 -3.39 3.61
N LYS A 297 -26.11 -3.73 2.36
CA LYS A 297 -26.41 -5.10 1.92
C LYS A 297 -25.26 -5.62 1.09
N ALA A 298 -24.71 -6.77 1.47
CA ALA A 298 -23.65 -7.43 0.69
C ALA A 298 -24.22 -8.02 -0.59
N THR A 299 -23.52 -7.78 -1.69
CA THR A 299 -23.85 -8.24 -3.04
C THR A 299 -22.77 -9.15 -3.64
N HIS A 300 -21.61 -9.23 -3.01
CA HIS A 300 -20.51 -10.12 -3.37
C HIS A 300 -20.42 -11.31 -2.41
N GLN A 301 -19.63 -12.31 -2.74
CA GLN A 301 -19.49 -13.54 -1.93
C GLN A 301 -19.21 -13.23 -0.46
N ALA A 302 -18.27 -12.33 -0.22
CA ALA A 302 -17.96 -11.78 1.10
C ALA A 302 -17.44 -10.35 0.98
N GLU A 303 -17.82 -9.52 1.93
CA GLU A 303 -17.43 -8.11 2.01
C GLU A 303 -16.93 -7.77 3.41
N ILE A 304 -15.81 -7.07 3.49
CA ILE A 304 -15.26 -6.61 4.76
C ILE A 304 -15.62 -5.14 4.94
N LEU A 305 -16.19 -4.82 6.10
CA LEU A 305 -16.45 -3.47 6.55
C LEU A 305 -15.49 -3.12 7.67
N VAL A 306 -14.81 -1.96 7.58
CA VAL A 306 -13.92 -1.44 8.62
C VAL A 306 -14.40 -0.05 9.02
N CYS A 307 -14.74 0.16 10.29
CA CYS A 307 -15.10 1.46 10.81
C CYS A 307 -13.83 2.23 11.21
N THR A 308 -13.59 3.38 10.56
CA THR A 308 -12.37 4.17 10.77
C THR A 308 -12.58 5.40 11.65
N ALA A 309 -13.81 5.89 11.75
CA ALA A 309 -14.14 7.01 12.63
C ALA A 309 -15.57 6.88 13.14
N GLY A 310 -15.84 7.45 14.31
CA GLY A 310 -17.16 7.50 14.92
C GLY A 310 -17.69 6.14 15.39
N ASP A 311 -18.98 6.12 15.69
CA ASP A 311 -19.68 4.96 16.23
C ASP A 311 -21.04 4.80 15.55
N ALA A 312 -21.33 3.59 15.09
CA ALA A 312 -22.66 3.14 14.68
C ALA A 312 -23.10 1.93 15.52
N THR A 313 -24.40 1.67 15.58
CA THR A 313 -24.98 0.62 16.44
C THR A 313 -24.32 -0.75 16.33
N SER A 314 -23.88 -1.11 15.13
CA SER A 314 -23.34 -2.45 14.84
C SER A 314 -21.83 -2.50 14.71
N ILE A 315 -21.17 -1.34 14.57
CA ILE A 315 -19.71 -1.24 14.37
C ILE A 315 -19.22 0.14 14.82
N ARG A 316 -18.11 0.18 15.55
CA ARG A 316 -17.48 1.43 16.01
C ARG A 316 -16.04 1.52 15.53
N ARG A 317 -15.43 2.70 15.68
CA ARG A 317 -14.02 2.93 15.32
C ARG A 317 -13.13 1.80 15.82
N GLY A 318 -12.25 1.30 14.96
CA GLY A 318 -11.33 0.20 15.25
C GLY A 318 -11.92 -1.20 15.06
N GLN A 319 -13.21 -1.32 14.80
CA GLN A 319 -13.84 -2.61 14.54
C GLN A 319 -13.97 -2.88 13.05
N ALA A 320 -13.93 -4.16 12.71
CA ALA A 320 -14.25 -4.67 11.39
C ALA A 320 -15.28 -5.80 11.48
N CYS A 321 -16.04 -6.00 10.42
CA CYS A 321 -16.93 -7.13 10.28
C CYS A 321 -16.95 -7.67 8.86
N VAL A 322 -17.39 -8.91 8.69
CA VAL A 322 -17.69 -9.51 7.39
C VAL A 322 -19.18 -9.69 7.21
N LEU A 323 -19.63 -9.41 5.99
CA LEU A 323 -20.97 -9.75 5.49
C LEU A 323 -20.80 -10.78 4.37
N ARG A 324 -21.57 -11.86 4.41
CA ARG A 324 -21.70 -12.81 3.31
C ARG A 324 -22.77 -12.34 2.33
N ASN A 325 -22.75 -12.85 1.13
CA ASN A 325 -23.73 -12.51 0.11
C ASN A 325 -25.17 -12.53 0.66
N ASN A 326 -25.92 -11.48 0.34
CA ASN A 326 -27.29 -11.22 0.80
C ASN A 326 -27.44 -10.90 2.30
N GLU A 327 -26.39 -10.96 3.11
CA GLU A 327 -26.44 -10.43 4.47
C GLU A 327 -26.50 -8.89 4.43
N SER A 328 -27.14 -8.31 5.43
CA SER A 328 -27.22 -6.87 5.58
C SER A 328 -26.94 -6.45 7.02
N VAL A 329 -26.46 -5.21 7.16
CA VAL A 329 -26.30 -4.55 8.46
C VAL A 329 -26.92 -3.16 8.37
N GLN A 330 -27.64 -2.80 9.41
CA GLN A 330 -28.12 -1.44 9.63
C GLN A 330 -27.11 -0.72 10.53
N LEU A 331 -26.62 0.41 10.05
CA LEU A 331 -25.68 1.29 10.74
C LEU A 331 -26.45 2.54 11.14
N THR A 332 -26.62 2.78 12.44
CA THR A 332 -27.31 3.95 12.98
C THR A 332 -26.34 4.72 13.87
N GLY A 333 -26.14 6.01 13.60
CA GLY A 333 -25.22 6.87 14.34
C GLY A 333 -24.41 7.76 13.39
N THR A 334 -23.19 8.10 13.80
CA THR A 334 -22.26 8.89 12.97
C THR A 334 -20.95 8.14 12.88
N ALA A 335 -20.60 7.68 11.67
CA ALA A 335 -19.40 6.88 11.46
C ALA A 335 -18.89 6.98 10.01
N THR A 336 -17.58 6.77 9.82
CA THR A 336 -16.97 6.52 8.51
C THR A 336 -16.60 5.05 8.42
N VAL A 337 -17.17 4.36 7.44
CA VAL A 337 -16.99 2.92 7.21
C VAL A 337 -16.45 2.69 5.80
N PHE A 338 -15.37 1.91 5.69
CA PHE A 338 -14.88 1.40 4.41
C PHE A 338 -15.43 0.01 4.18
N ARG A 339 -16.04 -0.20 3.03
CA ARG A 339 -16.58 -1.47 2.55
C ARG A 339 -15.75 -1.96 1.39
N THR A 340 -15.22 -3.17 1.46
CA THR A 340 -14.33 -3.76 0.46
C THR A 340 -14.81 -5.14 0.05
N TRP A 341 -14.67 -5.47 -1.23
CA TRP A 341 -15.04 -6.77 -1.82
C TRP A 341 -14.07 -7.19 -2.91
N GLY A 342 -13.98 -8.49 -3.14
CA GLY A 342 -13.30 -9.04 -4.32
C GLY A 342 -14.20 -8.94 -5.56
N THR A 343 -13.59 -8.62 -6.70
CA THR A 343 -14.24 -8.71 -8.01
C THR A 343 -13.70 -9.96 -8.70
N HIS A 344 -14.58 -10.82 -9.18
CA HIS A 344 -14.21 -12.06 -9.88
C HIS A 344 -13.92 -11.80 -11.36
#